data_9668aac1b622d3e7a3856c0cae73ff9c
#
_entry.id   9668aac1b622d3e7a3856c0cae73ff9c
#
_cell.length_a   1.000
_cell.length_b   1.000
_cell.length_c   1.000
_cell.angle_alpha   90.00
_cell.angle_beta   90.00
_cell.angle_gamma   90.00
#
_symmetry.space_group_name_H-M   'P 1'
#
loop_
_entity.id
_entity.type
_entity.pdbx_description
1 polymer ?
#
loop_
_entity_poly.entity_id
_entity_poly.type
_entity_poly.pdbx_seq_one_letter_code
_entity_poly.pdbx_strand_id
1 'polypeptide(L)'
;MAIRVGILGYGNLGRGVECAVKHNPDMELKAVFTRRNPDSLSILTEGAKVCRAEDVLSMKDQIDVMILCGGSATDLPGQTPEMAAHFNVIDSFDTHANIPRHFEAVDKAAKESGHVGIISVGWDPGMFSLNRLYANAILPGGSDYTFWGKGVSQGHSDAIRRIKGVKDARQYTIPVEAALTACLLYTSLC
;
A
#
# COMPACT_ATOMS: atom_id res chain seq x y z
N MET A 1 20.07 -16.12 -2.12
CA MET A 1 19.30 -15.87 -3.38
C MET A 1 18.43 -14.69 -3.09
N ALA A 2 18.47 -13.61 -3.89
CA ALA A 2 17.65 -12.43 -3.65
C ALA A 2 16.20 -12.69 -4.06
N ILE A 3 15.24 -12.10 -3.34
CA ILE A 3 13.81 -12.12 -3.66
C ILE A 3 13.58 -11.19 -4.86
N ARG A 4 13.04 -11.73 -5.94
CA ARG A 4 12.77 -10.98 -7.17
C ARG A 4 11.41 -10.28 -7.07
N VAL A 5 11.44 -8.95 -7.07
CA VAL A 5 10.28 -8.09 -6.84
C VAL A 5 9.78 -7.46 -8.13
N GLY A 6 8.46 -7.46 -8.33
CA GLY A 6 7.77 -6.64 -9.32
C GLY A 6 6.92 -5.57 -8.63
N ILE A 7 6.79 -4.41 -9.25
CA ILE A 7 5.93 -3.31 -8.76
C ILE A 7 4.85 -3.04 -9.80
N LEU A 8 3.57 -3.19 -9.43
CA LEU A 8 2.45 -2.83 -10.29
C LEU A 8 1.83 -1.51 -9.83
N GLY A 9 2.03 -0.46 -10.62
CA GLY A 9 1.68 0.92 -10.30
C GLY A 9 2.86 1.72 -9.78
N TYR A 10 3.19 2.82 -10.46
CA TYR A 10 4.36 3.64 -10.13
C TYR A 10 3.97 5.10 -9.86
N GLY A 11 3.16 5.26 -8.81
CA GLY A 11 2.85 6.54 -8.16
C GLY A 11 3.82 6.82 -7.01
N ASN A 12 3.40 7.63 -6.04
CA ASN A 12 4.22 7.91 -4.85
C ASN A 12 4.54 6.64 -4.05
N LEU A 13 3.56 5.74 -3.90
CA LEU A 13 3.77 4.46 -3.21
C LEU A 13 4.78 3.58 -3.95
N GLY A 14 4.60 3.39 -5.27
CA GLY A 14 5.52 2.57 -6.06
C GLY A 14 6.96 3.08 -6.04
N ARG A 15 7.16 4.40 -6.04
CA ARG A 15 8.49 5.00 -5.85
C ARG A 15 9.07 4.72 -4.46
N GLY A 16 8.23 4.82 -3.41
CA GLY A 16 8.65 4.47 -2.05
C GLY A 16 9.04 3.00 -1.94
N VAL A 17 8.27 2.10 -2.55
CA VAL A 17 8.59 0.67 -2.60
C VAL A 17 9.90 0.42 -3.34
N GLU A 18 10.14 1.06 -4.47
CA GLU A 18 11.42 0.95 -5.18
C GLU A 18 12.59 1.38 -4.29
N CYS A 19 12.48 2.53 -3.60
CA CYS A 19 13.49 2.96 -2.65
C CYS A 19 13.74 1.92 -1.55
N ALA A 20 12.68 1.34 -0.99
CA ALA A 20 12.80 0.32 0.04
C ALA A 20 13.47 -0.95 -0.48
N VAL A 21 13.08 -1.46 -1.65
CA VAL A 21 13.71 -2.63 -2.28
C VAL A 21 15.19 -2.37 -2.53
N LYS A 22 15.55 -1.20 -3.04
CA LYS A 22 16.95 -0.81 -3.30
C LYS A 22 17.83 -0.79 -2.04
N HIS A 23 17.26 -0.53 -0.87
CA HIS A 23 17.98 -0.51 0.40
C HIS A 23 18.10 -1.89 1.07
N ASN A 24 17.43 -2.90 0.54
CA ASN A 24 17.46 -4.26 1.07
C ASN A 24 18.30 -5.18 0.17
N PRO A 25 19.46 -5.65 0.63
CA PRO A 25 20.39 -6.41 -0.21
C PRO A 25 19.91 -7.82 -0.56
N ASP A 26 18.87 -8.30 0.10
CA ASP A 26 18.21 -9.59 -0.15
C ASP A 26 17.04 -9.49 -1.15
N MET A 27 16.79 -8.30 -1.70
CA MET A 27 15.74 -8.03 -2.68
C MET A 27 16.32 -7.49 -3.99
N GLU A 28 15.68 -7.82 -5.10
CA GLU A 28 16.05 -7.34 -6.44
C GLU A 28 14.80 -6.88 -7.19
N LEU A 29 14.74 -5.60 -7.59
CA LEU A 29 13.68 -5.11 -8.45
C LEU A 29 13.89 -5.60 -9.88
N LYS A 30 12.97 -6.41 -10.40
CA LYS A 30 13.00 -6.92 -11.77
C LYS A 30 12.25 -6.04 -12.75
N ALA A 31 11.08 -5.57 -12.35
CA ALA A 31 10.26 -4.74 -13.23
C ALA A 31 9.29 -3.82 -12.47
N VAL A 32 8.98 -2.71 -13.14
CA VAL A 32 7.91 -1.79 -12.79
C VAL A 32 6.87 -1.83 -13.91
N PHE A 33 5.61 -2.08 -13.56
CA PHE A 33 4.50 -2.12 -14.47
C PHE A 33 3.64 -0.87 -14.34
N THR A 34 3.29 -0.24 -15.45
CA THR A 34 2.57 1.03 -15.46
C THR A 34 1.54 1.10 -16.58
N ARG A 35 0.43 1.84 -16.32
CA ARG A 35 -0.57 2.19 -17.36
C ARG A 35 -0.12 3.38 -18.22
N ARG A 36 0.89 4.13 -17.75
CA ARG A 36 1.50 5.23 -18.54
C ARG A 36 2.41 4.67 -19.62
N ASN A 37 2.80 5.50 -20.60
CA ASN A 37 3.83 5.10 -21.54
C ASN A 37 5.12 4.75 -20.78
N PRO A 38 5.66 3.53 -20.88
CA PRO A 38 6.90 3.12 -20.21
C PRO A 38 8.09 4.04 -20.50
N ASP A 39 8.23 4.54 -21.74
CA ASP A 39 9.32 5.41 -22.16
C ASP A 39 9.30 6.78 -21.46
N SER A 40 8.15 7.18 -20.93
CA SER A 40 8.00 8.43 -20.17
C SER A 40 8.31 8.28 -18.68
N LEU A 41 8.63 7.06 -18.23
CA LEU A 41 8.82 6.76 -16.82
C LEU A 41 10.30 6.60 -16.48
N SER A 42 10.80 7.43 -15.58
CA SER A 42 12.14 7.28 -15.02
C SER A 42 12.05 6.57 -13.65
N ILE A 43 12.79 5.48 -13.51
CA ILE A 43 12.97 4.72 -12.28
C ILE A 43 14.39 4.90 -11.74
N LEU A 44 14.60 4.56 -10.45
CA LEU A 44 15.90 4.78 -9.77
C LEU A 44 16.82 3.55 -9.83
N THR A 45 16.27 2.38 -10.17
CA THR A 45 16.98 1.12 -10.15
C THR A 45 17.50 0.78 -11.54
N GLU A 46 18.81 0.84 -11.72
CA GLU A 46 19.45 0.45 -12.96
C GLU A 46 19.22 -1.05 -13.23
N GLY A 47 18.94 -1.38 -14.49
CA GLY A 47 18.73 -2.76 -14.93
C GLY A 47 17.31 -3.32 -14.70
N ALA A 48 16.46 -2.66 -13.90
CA ALA A 48 15.05 -3.02 -13.80
C ALA A 48 14.29 -2.58 -15.07
N LYS A 49 13.33 -3.40 -15.51
CA LYS A 49 12.53 -3.09 -16.70
C LYS A 49 11.35 -2.20 -16.36
N VAL A 50 10.96 -1.32 -17.26
CA VAL A 50 9.67 -0.62 -17.22
C VAL A 50 8.79 -1.19 -18.30
N CYS A 51 7.65 -1.76 -17.92
CA CYS A 51 6.73 -2.47 -18.79
C CYS A 51 5.31 -1.90 -18.71
N ARG A 52 4.48 -2.21 -19.68
CA ARG A 52 3.06 -1.93 -19.59
C ARG A 52 2.38 -2.83 -18.55
N ALA A 53 1.34 -2.31 -17.90
CA ALA A 53 0.59 -3.08 -16.89
C ALA A 53 -0.04 -4.34 -17.49
N GLU A 54 -0.41 -4.32 -18.76
CA GLU A 54 -0.98 -5.46 -19.50
C GLU A 54 0.03 -6.59 -19.75
N ASP A 55 1.32 -6.29 -19.70
CA ASP A 55 2.39 -7.26 -19.94
C ASP A 55 2.86 -7.98 -18.66
N VAL A 56 2.22 -7.77 -17.54
CA VAL A 56 2.66 -8.27 -16.22
C VAL A 56 2.89 -9.78 -16.21
N LEU A 57 2.03 -10.54 -16.87
CA LEU A 57 2.12 -12.00 -16.90
C LEU A 57 3.29 -12.52 -17.76
N SER A 58 3.83 -11.71 -18.66
CA SER A 58 5.00 -12.08 -19.47
C SER A 58 6.28 -12.27 -18.64
N MET A 59 6.29 -11.74 -17.41
CA MET A 59 7.43 -11.85 -16.50
C MET A 59 7.17 -12.77 -15.30
N LYS A 60 6.14 -13.61 -15.37
CA LYS A 60 5.72 -14.50 -14.28
C LYS A 60 6.88 -15.31 -13.68
N ASP A 61 7.74 -15.89 -14.50
CA ASP A 61 8.84 -16.72 -14.02
C ASP A 61 10.06 -15.93 -13.50
N GLN A 62 10.03 -14.61 -13.65
CA GLN A 62 11.12 -13.71 -13.26
C GLN A 62 10.83 -12.95 -11.96
N ILE A 63 9.62 -13.07 -11.40
CA ILE A 63 9.15 -12.32 -10.24
C ILE A 63 8.64 -13.32 -9.19
N ASP A 64 9.16 -13.21 -7.97
CA ASP A 64 8.72 -14.02 -6.84
C ASP A 64 7.57 -13.37 -6.07
N VAL A 65 7.59 -12.04 -6.00
CA VAL A 65 6.59 -11.24 -5.27
C VAL A 65 6.21 -10.01 -6.10
N MET A 66 4.91 -9.81 -6.29
CA MET A 66 4.35 -8.62 -6.90
C MET A 66 3.80 -7.67 -5.83
N ILE A 67 4.32 -6.44 -5.78
CA ILE A 67 3.84 -5.39 -4.89
C ILE A 67 2.89 -4.47 -5.65
N LEU A 68 1.64 -4.42 -5.19
CA LEU A 68 0.55 -3.72 -5.86
C LEU A 68 0.40 -2.32 -5.27
N CYS A 69 0.70 -1.31 -6.06
CA CYS A 69 0.71 0.10 -5.68
C CYS A 69 -0.39 0.91 -6.39
N GLY A 70 -1.46 0.24 -6.76
CA GLY A 70 -2.66 0.84 -7.36
C GLY A 70 -3.52 1.59 -6.36
N GLY A 71 -4.57 2.25 -6.84
CA GLY A 71 -5.54 2.94 -5.99
C GLY A 71 -6.37 1.96 -5.17
N SER A 72 -6.41 2.15 -3.85
CA SER A 72 -7.10 1.24 -2.93
C SER A 72 -8.60 1.09 -3.26
N ALA A 73 -9.27 2.19 -3.59
CA ALA A 73 -10.70 2.15 -3.88
C ALA A 73 -11.05 1.70 -5.31
N THR A 74 -10.11 1.81 -6.25
CA THR A 74 -10.40 1.65 -7.69
C THR A 74 -9.68 0.47 -8.33
N ASP A 75 -8.42 0.26 -7.98
CA ASP A 75 -7.56 -0.70 -8.66
C ASP A 75 -7.42 -2.02 -7.85
N LEU A 76 -7.02 -1.92 -6.59
CA LEU A 76 -6.69 -3.07 -5.75
C LEU A 76 -7.81 -4.10 -5.56
N PRO A 77 -9.12 -3.72 -5.48
CA PRO A 77 -10.18 -4.71 -5.35
C PRO A 77 -10.24 -5.76 -6.47
N GLY A 78 -9.84 -5.36 -7.67
CA GLY A 78 -9.75 -6.28 -8.83
C GLY A 78 -8.34 -6.82 -9.03
N GLN A 79 -7.33 -5.96 -8.96
CA GLN A 79 -5.94 -6.32 -9.26
C GLN A 79 -5.35 -7.33 -8.28
N THR A 80 -5.62 -7.19 -6.96
CA THR A 80 -4.97 -8.06 -5.99
C THR A 80 -5.41 -9.51 -6.14
N PRO A 81 -6.71 -9.85 -6.23
CA PRO A 81 -7.12 -11.23 -6.48
C PRO A 81 -6.63 -11.77 -7.83
N GLU A 82 -6.65 -10.95 -8.89
CA GLU A 82 -6.14 -11.32 -10.20
C GLU A 82 -4.65 -11.68 -10.16
N MET A 83 -3.84 -10.83 -9.53
CA MET A 83 -2.40 -11.07 -9.42
C MET A 83 -2.07 -12.22 -8.46
N ALA A 84 -2.86 -12.43 -7.41
CA ALA A 84 -2.69 -13.54 -6.48
C ALA A 84 -2.84 -14.92 -7.15
N ALA A 85 -3.56 -14.99 -8.27
CA ALA A 85 -3.63 -16.21 -9.08
C ALA A 85 -2.31 -16.56 -9.80
N HIS A 86 -1.35 -15.62 -9.86
CA HIS A 86 -0.12 -15.78 -10.66
C HIS A 86 1.17 -15.53 -9.88
N PHE A 87 1.11 -14.80 -8.77
CA PHE A 87 2.26 -14.36 -7.97
C PHE A 87 1.93 -14.42 -6.48
N ASN A 88 2.96 -14.48 -5.63
CA ASN A 88 2.81 -13.98 -4.27
C ASN A 88 2.59 -12.46 -4.35
N VAL A 89 1.65 -11.93 -3.57
CA VAL A 89 1.25 -10.53 -3.67
C VAL A 89 1.33 -9.80 -2.35
N ILE A 90 1.64 -8.51 -2.43
CA ILE A 90 1.54 -7.58 -1.31
C ILE A 90 0.75 -6.36 -1.80
N ASP A 91 -0.27 -5.92 -1.05
CA ASP A 91 -1.01 -4.71 -1.35
C ASP A 91 -1.13 -3.75 -0.16
N SER A 92 -1.57 -2.54 -0.47
CA SER A 92 -1.83 -1.48 0.51
C SER A 92 -3.31 -1.10 0.58
N PHE A 93 -4.21 -2.08 0.46
CA PHE A 93 -5.65 -1.84 0.51
C PHE A 93 -6.06 -1.25 1.86
N ASP A 94 -6.70 -0.06 1.85
CA ASP A 94 -7.00 0.72 3.06
C ASP A 94 -8.48 1.08 3.25
N THR A 95 -9.36 0.55 2.42
CA THR A 95 -10.80 0.76 2.59
C THR A 95 -11.32 -0.16 3.70
N HIS A 96 -11.21 0.28 4.95
CA HIS A 96 -11.43 -0.52 6.16
C HIS A 96 -12.71 -1.36 6.14
N ALA A 97 -13.84 -0.77 5.77
CA ALA A 97 -15.13 -1.47 5.71
C ALA A 97 -15.14 -2.67 4.75
N ASN A 98 -14.26 -2.66 3.75
CA ASN A 98 -14.20 -3.68 2.70
C ASN A 98 -13.03 -4.66 2.89
N ILE A 99 -12.18 -4.49 3.90
CA ILE A 99 -11.03 -5.40 4.15
C ILE A 99 -11.48 -6.86 4.27
N PRO A 100 -12.54 -7.23 5.01
CA PRO A 100 -12.96 -8.63 5.10
C PRO A 100 -13.30 -9.24 3.73
N ARG A 101 -14.05 -8.52 2.91
CA ARG A 101 -14.42 -8.97 1.56
C ARG A 101 -13.20 -9.06 0.64
N HIS A 102 -12.29 -8.10 0.75
CA HIS A 102 -11.04 -8.10 -0.01
C HIS A 102 -10.15 -9.28 0.38
N PHE A 103 -10.04 -9.55 1.68
CA PHE A 103 -9.34 -10.71 2.21
C PHE A 103 -9.89 -12.02 1.64
N GLU A 104 -11.21 -12.22 1.68
CA GLU A 104 -11.83 -13.44 1.14
C GLU A 104 -11.52 -13.66 -0.35
N ALA A 105 -11.56 -12.59 -1.14
CA ALA A 105 -11.27 -12.67 -2.57
C ALA A 105 -9.80 -13.03 -2.85
N VAL A 106 -8.87 -12.40 -2.13
CA VAL A 106 -7.42 -12.65 -2.28
C VAL A 106 -7.04 -14.02 -1.73
N ASP A 107 -7.57 -14.41 -0.56
CA ASP A 107 -7.33 -15.71 0.06
C ASP A 107 -7.77 -16.85 -0.84
N LYS A 108 -8.96 -16.73 -1.45
CA LYS A 108 -9.44 -17.70 -2.42
C LYS A 108 -8.49 -17.85 -3.60
N ALA A 109 -8.14 -16.75 -4.25
CA ALA A 109 -7.29 -16.79 -5.44
C ALA A 109 -5.88 -17.33 -5.11
N ALA A 110 -5.30 -16.90 -3.99
CA ALA A 110 -3.99 -17.36 -3.53
C ALA A 110 -3.99 -18.86 -3.19
N LYS A 111 -5.00 -19.37 -2.49
CA LYS A 111 -5.15 -20.79 -2.16
C LYS A 111 -5.29 -21.66 -3.40
N GLU A 112 -6.13 -21.24 -4.36
CA GLU A 112 -6.35 -22.01 -5.59
C GLU A 112 -5.08 -22.11 -6.46
N SER A 113 -4.17 -21.14 -6.35
CA SER A 113 -2.94 -21.07 -7.14
C SER A 113 -1.67 -21.47 -6.38
N GLY A 114 -1.76 -21.71 -5.07
CA GLY A 114 -0.61 -22.04 -4.22
C GLY A 114 0.31 -20.86 -3.91
N HIS A 115 -0.20 -19.63 -4.03
CA HIS A 115 0.53 -18.41 -3.71
C HIS A 115 0.18 -17.86 -2.31
N VAL A 116 0.93 -16.84 -1.88
CA VAL A 116 0.71 -16.12 -0.63
C VAL A 116 0.27 -14.69 -0.93
N GLY A 117 -0.78 -14.24 -0.25
CA GLY A 117 -1.22 -12.85 -0.30
C GLY A 117 -1.06 -12.17 1.05
N ILE A 118 -0.42 -11.00 1.09
CA ILE A 118 -0.36 -10.12 2.26
C ILE A 118 -1.07 -8.82 1.87
N ILE A 119 -2.20 -8.56 2.50
CA ILE A 119 -3.03 -7.41 2.16
C ILE A 119 -2.94 -6.32 3.23
N SER A 120 -3.34 -5.10 2.86
CA SER A 120 -3.50 -3.99 3.79
C SER A 120 -2.19 -3.61 4.50
N VAL A 121 -1.08 -3.65 3.78
CA VAL A 121 0.25 -3.31 4.28
C VAL A 121 0.50 -1.82 4.11
N GLY A 122 0.33 -1.07 5.19
CA GLY A 122 0.50 0.37 5.19
C GLY A 122 0.81 0.90 6.58
N TRP A 123 0.39 2.14 6.81
CA TRP A 123 0.49 2.77 8.11
C TRP A 123 -0.72 2.43 8.98
N ASP A 124 -1.94 2.64 8.45
CA ASP A 124 -3.21 2.24 9.07
C ASP A 124 -4.23 1.93 7.95
N PRO A 125 -4.54 0.67 7.70
CA PRO A 125 -4.06 -0.54 8.39
C PRO A 125 -2.59 -0.86 8.14
N GLY A 126 -1.96 -1.54 9.10
CA GLY A 126 -0.57 -2.00 9.01
C GLY A 126 0.25 -1.69 10.27
N MET A 127 1.22 -0.79 10.20
CA MET A 127 2.17 -0.52 11.28
C MET A 127 1.49 -0.05 12.58
N PHE A 128 0.46 0.76 12.51
CA PHE A 128 -0.32 1.16 13.69
C PHE A 128 -0.99 -0.02 14.39
N SER A 129 -1.57 -0.93 13.62
CA SER A 129 -2.22 -2.12 14.17
C SER A 129 -1.23 -3.02 14.87
N LEU A 130 -0.04 -3.21 14.29
CA LEU A 130 1.04 -3.98 14.91
C LEU A 130 1.55 -3.31 16.19
N ASN A 131 1.77 -2.01 16.16
CA ASN A 131 2.22 -1.26 17.35
C ASN A 131 1.22 -1.35 18.49
N ARG A 132 -0.09 -1.25 18.20
CA ARG A 132 -1.14 -1.44 19.22
C ARG A 132 -1.13 -2.85 19.79
N LEU A 133 -0.97 -3.86 18.95
CA LEU A 133 -0.88 -5.25 19.39
C LEU A 133 0.31 -5.46 20.33
N TYR A 134 1.48 -4.96 19.98
CA TYR A 134 2.66 -5.03 20.82
C TYR A 134 2.49 -4.25 22.13
N ALA A 135 1.95 -3.04 22.08
CA ALA A 135 1.71 -2.23 23.26
C ALA A 135 0.77 -2.95 24.23
N ASN A 136 -0.32 -3.53 23.74
CA ASN A 136 -1.27 -4.30 24.57
C ASN A 136 -0.64 -5.58 25.15
N ALA A 137 0.27 -6.22 24.43
CA ALA A 137 0.97 -7.41 24.91
C ALA A 137 1.99 -7.08 26.02
N ILE A 138 2.66 -5.92 25.92
CA ILE A 138 3.68 -5.48 26.89
C ILE A 138 3.04 -4.81 28.10
N LEU A 139 1.96 -4.05 27.90
CA LEU A 139 1.23 -3.29 28.93
C LEU A 139 -0.25 -3.68 28.93
N PRO A 140 -0.61 -4.87 29.45
CA PRO A 140 -2.00 -5.27 29.55
C PRO A 140 -2.81 -4.26 30.37
N GLY A 141 -3.88 -3.72 29.79
CA GLY A 141 -4.70 -2.68 30.43
C GLY A 141 -4.18 -1.25 30.22
N GLY A 142 -3.14 -1.06 29.43
CA GLY A 142 -2.71 0.24 28.92
C GLY A 142 -3.71 0.82 27.93
N SER A 143 -3.60 2.14 27.70
CA SER A 143 -4.39 2.84 26.68
C SER A 143 -3.46 3.37 25.59
N ASP A 144 -3.87 3.22 24.34
CA ASP A 144 -3.11 3.71 23.19
C ASP A 144 -3.42 5.18 22.93
N TYR A 145 -2.42 5.95 22.57
CA TYR A 145 -2.52 7.36 22.28
C TYR A 145 -1.91 7.67 20.92
N THR A 146 -2.60 8.43 20.07
CA THR A 146 -2.11 8.89 18.78
C THR A 146 -2.04 10.40 18.74
N PHE A 147 -0.86 10.93 18.46
CA PHE A 147 -0.66 12.36 18.24
C PHE A 147 -0.65 12.66 16.75
N TRP A 148 -1.47 13.64 16.37
CA TRP A 148 -1.53 14.11 14.99
C TRP A 148 -0.69 15.35 14.83
N GLY A 149 0.36 15.28 14.03
CA GLY A 149 1.13 16.44 13.64
C GLY A 149 0.41 17.29 12.58
N LYS A 150 0.89 18.54 12.40
CA LYS A 150 0.46 19.40 11.31
C LYS A 150 0.86 18.77 9.97
N GLY A 151 -0.08 18.55 9.07
CA GLY A 151 0.25 17.95 7.78
C GLY A 151 -0.92 17.84 6.82
N VAL A 152 -0.60 17.53 5.57
CA VAL A 152 -1.57 17.27 4.51
C VAL A 152 -1.95 15.79 4.52
N SER A 153 -3.24 15.52 4.62
CA SER A 153 -3.76 14.18 4.40
C SER A 153 -3.94 13.92 2.90
N GLN A 154 -3.16 13.00 2.35
CA GLN A 154 -3.24 12.67 0.92
C GLN A 154 -4.57 11.98 0.58
N GLY A 155 -4.97 10.99 1.37
CA GLY A 155 -6.20 10.22 1.15
C GLY A 155 -7.45 11.10 1.25
N HIS A 156 -7.57 11.91 2.30
CA HIS A 156 -8.70 12.82 2.46
C HIS A 156 -8.72 13.91 1.38
N SER A 157 -7.57 14.46 1.01
CA SER A 157 -7.46 15.43 -0.09
C SER A 157 -7.94 14.82 -1.41
N ASP A 158 -7.58 13.58 -1.68
CA ASP A 158 -8.02 12.86 -2.89
C ASP A 158 -9.52 12.56 -2.85
N ALA A 159 -10.06 12.18 -1.70
CA ALA A 159 -11.50 11.95 -1.53
C ALA A 159 -12.31 13.22 -1.85
N ILE A 160 -11.86 14.40 -1.39
CA ILE A 160 -12.53 15.67 -1.68
C ILE A 160 -12.43 16.00 -3.18
N ARG A 161 -11.28 15.79 -3.81
CA ARG A 161 -11.09 16.02 -5.26
C ARG A 161 -12.01 15.18 -6.15
N ARG A 162 -12.46 14.01 -5.67
CA ARG A 162 -13.40 13.15 -6.41
C ARG A 162 -14.85 13.63 -6.39
N ILE A 163 -15.18 14.63 -5.58
CA ILE A 163 -16.54 15.20 -5.53
C ILE A 163 -16.78 15.99 -6.82
N LYS A 164 -17.90 15.71 -7.48
CA LYS A 164 -18.27 16.41 -8.72
C LYS A 164 -18.34 17.93 -8.50
N GLY A 165 -17.59 18.68 -9.31
CA GLY A 165 -17.51 20.14 -9.22
C GLY A 165 -16.30 20.65 -8.42
N VAL A 166 -15.56 19.80 -7.76
CA VAL A 166 -14.31 20.18 -7.08
C VAL A 166 -13.16 20.10 -8.07
N LYS A 167 -12.49 21.22 -8.31
CA LYS A 167 -11.34 21.31 -9.22
C LYS A 167 -10.04 20.88 -8.56
N ASP A 168 -9.81 21.30 -7.32
CA ASP A 168 -8.67 20.91 -6.48
C ASP A 168 -9.05 21.05 -5.02
N ALA A 169 -8.44 20.25 -4.16
CA ALA A 169 -8.62 20.29 -2.71
C ALA A 169 -7.41 19.74 -1.99
N ARG A 170 -7.13 20.32 -0.82
CA ARG A 170 -6.12 19.82 0.11
C ARG A 170 -6.68 19.90 1.52
N GLN A 171 -6.70 18.78 2.19
CA GLN A 171 -7.09 18.67 3.59
C GLN A 171 -5.84 18.75 4.47
N TYR A 172 -5.85 19.68 5.41
CA TYR A 172 -4.79 19.82 6.40
C TYR A 172 -5.30 19.36 7.76
N THR A 173 -4.50 18.56 8.46
CA THR A 173 -4.69 18.31 9.88
C THR A 173 -4.06 19.46 10.66
N ILE A 174 -4.88 20.16 11.44
CA ILE A 174 -4.43 21.23 12.34
C ILE A 174 -4.82 20.79 13.74
N PRO A 175 -3.89 20.25 14.54
CA PRO A 175 -4.20 19.82 15.88
C PRO A 175 -4.57 21.02 16.75
N VAL A 176 -5.61 20.87 17.55
CA VAL A 176 -5.96 21.88 18.56
C VAL A 176 -4.96 21.84 19.71
N GLU A 177 -4.77 22.98 20.38
CA GLU A 177 -3.78 23.12 21.45
C GLU A 177 -4.00 22.10 22.58
N ALA A 178 -5.24 21.84 22.95
CA ALA A 178 -5.61 20.80 23.92
C ALA A 178 -5.12 19.40 23.50
N ALA A 179 -5.11 19.07 22.22
CA ALA A 179 -4.62 17.80 21.72
C ALA A 179 -3.07 17.73 21.71
N LEU A 180 -2.38 18.87 21.69
CA LEU A 180 -0.92 18.95 21.78
C LEU A 180 -0.43 18.84 23.23
N THR A 181 -1.23 19.32 24.18
CA THR A 181 -0.81 19.43 25.58
C THR A 181 -1.36 18.33 26.47
N ALA A 182 -2.51 17.76 26.15
CA ALA A 182 -3.22 16.83 27.03
C ALA A 182 -2.82 15.36 26.87
N CYS A 183 -1.91 15.03 25.98
CA CYS A 183 -1.58 13.62 25.73
C CYS A 183 -2.84 12.76 25.55
N LEU A 184 -3.85 13.37 24.94
CA LEU A 184 -5.14 12.75 24.81
C LEU A 184 -5.29 12.17 23.44
N LEU A 185 -5.49 10.90 23.50
CA LEU A 185 -5.86 10.09 22.45
C LEU A 185 -7.18 10.24 21.95
N TYR A 186 -7.28 10.37 20.72
CA TYR A 186 -8.42 9.87 20.01
C TYR A 186 -8.00 9.20 18.72
N THR A 187 -8.10 7.91 18.68
CA THR A 187 -8.30 7.26 17.41
C THR A 187 -9.75 7.47 17.06
N SER A 188 -10.07 8.54 16.37
CA SER A 188 -11.23 8.46 15.54
C SER A 188 -10.90 7.42 14.48
N LEU A 189 -11.59 6.32 14.52
CA LEU A 189 -11.75 5.45 13.37
C LEU A 189 -12.37 6.30 12.29
N CYS A 190 -11.57 6.73 11.32
CA CYS A 190 -12.06 7.21 10.03
C CYS A 190 -12.45 6.01 9.21
#